data_5997fe7d252d0bb6842cc905c8ae83de
#
_entry.id   5997fe7d252d0bb6842cc905c8ae83de
#
_cell.length_a   1.000
_cell.length_b   1.000
_cell.length_c   1.000
_cell.angle_alpha   90.00
_cell.angle_beta   90.00
_cell.angle_gamma   90.00
#
_symmetry.space_group_name_H-M   'P 1'
#
loop_
_entity.id
_entity.type
_entity.pdbx_description
1 polymer ?
#
loop_
_entity_poly.entity_id
_entity_poly.type
_entity_poly.pdbx_seq_one_letter_code
_entity_poly.pdbx_strand_id
1 'polypeptide(L)'
;MANAAPAPITPRLAAVWAAFCLLMVLVGLQERWYAGQPLAPWPLFYEVSSMLAATAVAVWRWRLTPRDDPWLGRPAHWFWRVLRWTPLVALAFVALLYGMRHAVRAVFGLDYPHQPWPEVLAYEGLKFAVFYLLFAGVVFALRSHQAMAAERLRAERLERLTSEARLAQLTQQMQPHFLHNALNTIAGLVHADADAADAALLRLSTLLRAA
;
A
#
# COMPACT_ATOMS: atom_id res chain seq x y z
N MET A 1 -13.42 14.18 -10.84
CA MET A 1 -12.56 13.12 -10.27
C MET A 1 -11.34 13.83 -9.67
N ALA A 2 -11.30 13.99 -8.35
CA ALA A 2 -10.19 14.64 -7.68
C ALA A 2 -8.92 13.82 -7.89
N ASN A 3 -7.87 14.49 -8.36
CA ASN A 3 -6.55 13.93 -8.56
C ASN A 3 -5.98 13.58 -7.15
N ALA A 4 -6.17 12.36 -6.68
CA ALA A 4 -5.66 11.94 -5.39
C ALA A 4 -4.12 11.97 -5.46
N ALA A 5 -3.50 12.76 -4.60
CA ALA A 5 -2.06 12.86 -4.52
C ALA A 5 -1.45 11.45 -4.27
N PRO A 6 -0.30 11.13 -4.91
CA PRO A 6 0.35 9.84 -4.69
C PRO A 6 0.66 9.66 -3.20
N ALA A 7 0.51 8.42 -2.70
CA ALA A 7 0.84 8.11 -1.32
C ALA A 7 2.31 8.48 -1.04
N PRO A 8 2.64 9.09 0.11
CA PRO A 8 4.02 9.39 0.46
C PRO A 8 4.84 8.09 0.49
N ILE A 9 6.06 8.13 -0.05
CA ILE A 9 7.00 7.02 0.05
C ILE A 9 7.32 6.85 1.53
N THR A 10 6.98 5.70 2.09
CA THR A 10 7.27 5.45 3.51
C THR A 10 8.78 5.33 3.72
N PRO A 11 9.33 5.78 4.87
CA PRO A 11 10.76 5.68 5.14
C PRO A 11 11.27 4.23 5.09
N ARG A 12 10.42 3.25 5.42
CA ARG A 12 10.74 1.82 5.29
C ARG A 12 10.95 1.41 3.83
N LEU A 13 10.09 1.85 2.92
CA LEU A 13 10.22 1.55 1.50
C LEU A 13 11.47 2.22 0.91
N ALA A 14 11.76 3.46 1.30
CA ALA A 14 12.97 4.16 0.91
C ALA A 14 14.24 3.44 1.42
N ALA A 15 14.25 2.95 2.66
CA ALA A 15 15.36 2.20 3.22
C ALA A 15 15.60 0.86 2.49
N VAL A 16 14.54 0.11 2.19
CA VAL A 16 14.62 -1.13 1.40
C VAL A 16 15.18 -0.85 0.00
N TRP A 17 14.72 0.21 -0.65
CA TRP A 17 15.23 0.61 -1.96
C TRP A 17 16.70 1.03 -1.90
N ALA A 18 17.10 1.81 -0.91
CA ALA A 18 18.49 2.21 -0.71
C ALA A 18 19.40 1.01 -0.44
N ALA A 19 18.98 0.06 0.40
CA ALA A 19 19.69 -1.19 0.65
C ALA A 19 19.84 -2.03 -0.63
N PHE A 20 18.78 -2.11 -1.45
CA PHE A 20 18.84 -2.78 -2.75
C PHE A 20 19.84 -2.09 -3.70
N CYS A 21 19.84 -0.76 -3.81
CA CYS A 21 20.79 -0.01 -4.63
C CYS A 21 22.23 -0.25 -4.15
N LEU A 22 22.46 -0.21 -2.85
CA LEU A 22 23.77 -0.50 -2.26
C LEU A 22 24.24 -1.92 -2.59
N LEU A 23 23.35 -2.90 -2.42
CA LEU A 23 23.64 -4.29 -2.76
C LEU A 23 24.03 -4.45 -4.24
N MET A 24 23.34 -3.82 -5.16
CA MET A 24 23.65 -3.88 -6.60
C MET A 24 25.02 -3.27 -6.92
N VAL A 25 25.35 -2.15 -6.29
CA VAL A 25 26.71 -1.55 -6.43
C VAL A 25 27.77 -2.48 -5.88
N LEU A 26 27.54 -3.10 -4.71
CA LEU A 26 28.49 -4.05 -4.12
C LEU A 26 28.68 -5.29 -4.99
N VAL A 27 27.62 -5.84 -5.57
CA VAL A 27 27.71 -6.98 -6.51
C VAL A 27 28.53 -6.60 -7.74
N GLY A 28 28.29 -5.44 -8.36
CA GLY A 28 29.08 -4.98 -9.50
C GLY A 28 30.56 -4.75 -9.17
N LEU A 29 30.87 -4.27 -7.96
CA LEU A 29 32.26 -4.16 -7.48
C LEU A 29 32.88 -5.54 -7.23
N GLN A 30 32.14 -6.48 -6.68
CA GLN A 30 32.60 -7.84 -6.43
C GLN A 30 32.93 -8.57 -7.74
N GLU A 31 32.07 -8.50 -8.76
CA GLU A 31 32.31 -9.11 -10.07
C GLU A 31 33.64 -8.61 -10.68
N ARG A 32 33.91 -7.31 -10.58
CA ARG A 32 35.17 -6.70 -11.06
C ARG A 32 36.40 -7.19 -10.28
N TRP A 33 36.25 -7.28 -8.96
CA TRP A 33 37.29 -7.81 -8.10
C TRP A 33 37.68 -9.24 -8.50
N TYR A 34 36.69 -10.11 -8.72
CA TYR A 34 36.93 -11.47 -9.18
C TYR A 34 37.51 -11.54 -10.60
N ALA A 35 37.17 -10.60 -11.46
CA ALA A 35 37.74 -10.47 -12.80
C ALA A 35 39.17 -9.88 -12.81
N GLY A 36 39.76 -9.56 -11.67
CA GLY A 36 41.11 -8.94 -11.57
C GLY A 36 41.16 -7.52 -12.15
N GLN A 37 40.03 -6.86 -12.31
CA GLN A 37 39.97 -5.52 -12.87
C GLN A 37 40.18 -4.46 -11.78
N PRO A 38 40.94 -3.37 -12.06
CA PRO A 38 41.19 -2.32 -11.08
C PRO A 38 39.88 -1.61 -10.71
N LEU A 39 39.74 -1.26 -9.43
CA LEU A 39 38.66 -0.39 -8.94
C LEU A 39 38.92 1.06 -9.42
N ALA A 40 38.55 1.34 -10.64
CA ALA A 40 38.73 2.67 -11.24
C ALA A 40 37.43 3.51 -11.03
N PRO A 41 37.50 4.86 -11.06
CA PRO A 41 36.36 5.74 -10.86
C PRO A 41 35.22 5.51 -11.88
N TRP A 42 35.54 5.24 -13.12
CA TRP A 42 34.54 5.05 -14.19
C TRP A 42 33.63 3.84 -14.00
N PRO A 43 34.15 2.65 -13.67
CA PRO A 43 33.29 1.52 -13.31
C PRO A 43 32.32 1.81 -12.17
N LEU A 44 32.80 2.43 -11.10
CA LEU A 44 31.91 2.82 -9.98
C LEU A 44 30.82 3.81 -10.45
N PHE A 45 31.18 4.79 -11.27
CA PHE A 45 30.24 5.72 -11.88
C PHE A 45 29.16 4.98 -12.71
N TYR A 46 29.54 3.92 -13.45
CA TYR A 46 28.56 3.17 -14.25
C TYR A 46 27.54 2.43 -13.38
N GLU A 47 27.96 1.84 -12.27
CA GLU A 47 27.05 1.18 -11.35
C GLU A 47 26.13 2.20 -10.66
N VAL A 48 26.69 3.28 -10.11
CA VAL A 48 25.92 4.34 -9.46
C VAL A 48 24.92 5.00 -10.42
N SER A 49 25.37 5.27 -11.66
CA SER A 49 24.50 5.86 -12.69
C SER A 49 23.29 4.98 -13.04
N SER A 50 23.49 3.64 -13.09
CA SER A 50 22.39 2.70 -13.28
C SER A 50 21.36 2.80 -12.17
N MET A 51 21.81 2.87 -10.90
CA MET A 51 20.91 2.97 -9.74
C MET A 51 20.20 4.32 -9.70
N LEU A 52 20.87 5.41 -10.06
CA LEU A 52 20.25 6.74 -10.16
C LEU A 52 19.15 6.78 -11.23
N ALA A 53 19.45 6.25 -12.43
CA ALA A 53 18.47 6.17 -13.52
C ALA A 53 17.27 5.28 -13.13
N ALA A 54 17.51 4.11 -12.53
CA ALA A 54 16.45 3.24 -12.03
C ALA A 54 15.60 3.92 -10.95
N THR A 55 16.23 4.66 -10.03
CA THR A 55 15.52 5.41 -8.99
C THR A 55 14.67 6.52 -9.59
N ALA A 56 15.18 7.26 -10.58
CA ALA A 56 14.41 8.30 -11.27
C ALA A 56 13.15 7.72 -11.93
N VAL A 57 13.28 6.58 -12.63
CA VAL A 57 12.15 5.89 -13.26
C VAL A 57 11.17 5.34 -12.22
N ALA A 58 11.68 4.76 -11.12
CA ALA A 58 10.83 4.25 -10.03
C ALA A 58 10.01 5.36 -9.37
N VAL A 59 10.63 6.50 -9.04
CA VAL A 59 9.95 7.68 -8.46
C VAL A 59 8.94 8.28 -9.45
N TRP A 60 9.31 8.41 -10.72
CA TRP A 60 8.41 8.88 -11.76
C TRP A 60 7.19 7.97 -11.89
N ARG A 61 7.40 6.67 -11.94
CA ARG A 61 6.33 5.67 -12.02
C ARG A 61 5.44 5.69 -10.77
N TRP A 62 6.04 5.81 -9.58
CA TRP A 62 5.31 5.94 -8.33
C TRP A 62 4.37 7.15 -8.33
N ARG A 63 4.84 8.30 -8.82
CA ARG A 63 4.04 9.53 -8.92
C ARG A 63 2.87 9.41 -9.90
N LEU A 64 3.05 8.64 -10.97
CA LEU A 64 2.00 8.41 -11.97
C LEU A 64 0.97 7.35 -11.56
N THR A 65 1.23 6.60 -10.49
CA THR A 65 0.29 5.57 -10.05
C THR A 65 -0.68 6.18 -9.05
N PRO A 66 -1.98 6.27 -9.38
CA PRO A 66 -3.00 6.81 -8.49
C PRO A 66 -3.02 6.06 -7.14
N ARG A 67 -3.40 6.77 -6.06
CA ARG A 67 -3.51 6.19 -4.72
C ARG A 67 -4.56 5.08 -4.68
N ASP A 68 -5.68 5.32 -5.36
CA ASP A 68 -6.79 4.38 -5.49
C ASP A 68 -6.78 3.81 -6.91
N ASP A 69 -6.01 2.74 -7.13
CA ASP A 69 -5.99 2.07 -8.42
C ASP A 69 -7.23 1.15 -8.52
N PRO A 70 -8.20 1.43 -9.39
CA PRO A 70 -9.42 0.65 -9.53
C PRO A 70 -9.15 -0.79 -9.99
N TRP A 71 -7.94 -1.07 -10.49
CA TRP A 71 -7.53 -2.38 -10.99
C TRP A 71 -6.90 -3.29 -9.94
N LEU A 72 -6.71 -2.83 -8.70
CA LEU A 72 -6.15 -3.67 -7.62
C LEU A 72 -6.99 -4.92 -7.36
N GLY A 73 -8.31 -4.85 -7.54
CA GLY A 73 -9.20 -6.01 -7.46
C GLY A 73 -9.13 -6.97 -8.67
N ARG A 74 -8.37 -6.62 -9.73
CA ARG A 74 -8.24 -7.43 -10.96
C ARG A 74 -6.77 -7.56 -11.35
N PRO A 75 -6.00 -8.44 -10.72
CA PRO A 75 -4.55 -8.53 -10.87
C PRO A 75 -4.09 -8.71 -12.31
N ALA A 76 -4.77 -9.56 -13.09
CA ALA A 76 -4.41 -9.78 -14.49
C ALA A 76 -4.45 -8.49 -15.34
N HIS A 77 -5.47 -7.64 -15.14
CA HIS A 77 -5.58 -6.36 -15.84
C HIS A 77 -4.52 -5.36 -15.38
N TRP A 78 -4.22 -5.36 -14.09
CA TRP A 78 -3.19 -4.50 -13.53
C TRP A 78 -1.80 -4.85 -14.10
N PHE A 79 -1.43 -6.14 -14.07
CA PHE A 79 -0.15 -6.60 -14.62
C PHE A 79 -0.06 -6.43 -16.13
N TRP A 80 -1.15 -6.66 -16.89
CA TRP A 80 -1.18 -6.40 -18.33
C TRP A 80 -0.93 -4.91 -18.65
N ARG A 81 -1.51 -4.01 -17.87
CA ARG A 81 -1.29 -2.57 -18.01
C ARG A 81 0.17 -2.20 -17.72
N VAL A 82 0.81 -2.81 -16.75
CA VAL A 82 2.24 -2.62 -16.46
C VAL A 82 3.07 -3.17 -17.62
N LEU A 83 2.82 -4.41 -18.03
CA LEU A 83 3.59 -5.13 -19.03
C LEU A 83 3.60 -4.41 -20.39
N ARG A 84 2.45 -3.93 -20.86
CA ARG A 84 2.37 -3.24 -22.16
C ARG A 84 3.21 -1.96 -22.24
N TRP A 85 3.43 -1.30 -21.09
CA TRP A 85 4.25 -0.09 -21.01
C TRP A 85 5.72 -0.37 -20.71
N THR A 86 6.06 -1.58 -20.30
CA THR A 86 7.43 -1.98 -19.93
C THR A 86 8.44 -1.73 -21.05
N PRO A 87 8.18 -2.04 -22.34
CA PRO A 87 9.14 -1.77 -23.42
C PRO A 87 9.48 -0.29 -23.57
N LEU A 88 8.45 0.58 -23.49
CA LEU A 88 8.64 2.02 -23.59
C LEU A 88 9.41 2.57 -22.38
N VAL A 89 9.12 2.08 -21.19
CA VAL A 89 9.82 2.49 -19.96
C VAL A 89 11.26 2.00 -19.96
N ALA A 90 11.52 0.78 -20.46
CA ALA A 90 12.87 0.25 -20.65
C ALA A 90 13.68 1.07 -21.66
N LEU A 91 13.07 1.45 -22.77
CA LEU A 91 13.72 2.33 -23.76
C LEU A 91 14.07 3.70 -23.15
N ALA A 92 13.13 4.30 -22.42
CA ALA A 92 13.37 5.57 -21.73
C ALA A 92 14.48 5.45 -20.67
N PHE A 93 14.54 4.33 -19.93
CA PHE A 93 15.60 4.04 -18.98
C PHE A 93 16.96 3.96 -19.68
N VAL A 94 17.09 3.18 -20.76
CA VAL A 94 18.36 3.05 -21.51
C VAL A 94 18.79 4.40 -22.09
N ALA A 95 17.86 5.16 -22.67
CA ALA A 95 18.14 6.48 -23.19
C ALA A 95 18.65 7.44 -22.10
N LEU A 96 18.01 7.46 -20.93
CA LEU A 96 18.41 8.27 -19.78
C LEU A 96 19.80 7.85 -19.28
N LEU A 97 20.03 6.55 -19.10
CA LEU A 97 21.27 5.98 -18.60
C LEU A 97 22.46 6.30 -19.52
N TYR A 98 22.33 5.99 -20.79
CA TYR A 98 23.40 6.22 -21.77
C TYR A 98 23.60 7.70 -22.07
N GLY A 99 22.52 8.47 -22.15
CA GLY A 99 22.58 9.93 -22.30
C GLY A 99 23.38 10.58 -21.15
N MET A 100 23.13 10.17 -19.90
CA MET A 100 23.87 10.65 -18.73
C MET A 100 25.35 10.23 -18.78
N ARG A 101 25.66 8.97 -19.18
CA ARG A 101 27.02 8.47 -19.29
C ARG A 101 27.82 9.19 -20.38
N HIS A 102 27.21 9.38 -21.55
CA HIS A 102 27.82 10.16 -22.64
C HIS A 102 28.05 11.63 -22.22
N ALA A 103 27.05 12.27 -21.61
CA ALA A 103 27.19 13.66 -21.17
C ALA A 103 28.31 13.85 -20.14
N VAL A 104 28.39 12.98 -19.14
CA VAL A 104 29.44 13.07 -18.11
C VAL A 104 30.83 12.84 -18.72
N ARG A 105 31.01 11.82 -19.58
CA ARG A 105 32.30 11.57 -20.21
C ARG A 105 32.72 12.68 -21.18
N ALA A 106 31.78 13.28 -21.89
CA ALA A 106 32.02 14.41 -22.77
C ALA A 106 32.58 15.63 -22.00
N VAL A 107 32.13 15.89 -20.77
CA VAL A 107 32.65 16.97 -19.90
C VAL A 107 34.16 16.77 -19.62
N PHE A 108 34.62 15.52 -19.57
CA PHE A 108 36.02 15.18 -19.37
C PHE A 108 36.81 14.99 -20.68
N GLY A 109 36.20 15.32 -21.84
CA GLY A 109 36.81 15.13 -23.15
C GLY A 109 37.07 13.67 -23.54
N LEU A 110 36.27 12.75 -23.00
CA LEU A 110 36.41 11.32 -23.21
C LEU A 110 35.19 10.74 -23.90
N ASP A 111 35.44 9.84 -24.87
CA ASP A 111 34.38 9.06 -25.47
C ASP A 111 33.86 7.98 -24.53
N TYR A 112 32.55 7.68 -24.61
CA TYR A 112 31.98 6.55 -23.91
C TYR A 112 31.92 5.31 -24.81
N PRO A 113 32.87 4.35 -24.70
CA PRO A 113 32.83 3.13 -25.48
C PRO A 113 31.70 2.24 -24.96
N HIS A 114 30.86 1.79 -25.87
CA HIS A 114 29.78 0.85 -25.57
C HIS A 114 29.64 -0.17 -26.70
N GLN A 115 28.96 -1.26 -26.43
CA GLN A 115 28.58 -2.26 -27.42
C GLN A 115 27.61 -1.68 -28.45
N PRO A 116 27.42 -2.36 -29.61
CA PRO A 116 26.40 -1.94 -30.58
C PRO A 116 25.03 -1.75 -29.94
N TRP A 117 24.29 -0.74 -30.35
CA TRP A 117 22.99 -0.39 -29.75
C TRP A 117 22.00 -1.55 -29.60
N PRO A 118 21.87 -2.50 -30.58
CA PRO A 118 20.99 -3.64 -30.41
C PRO A 118 21.35 -4.52 -29.20
N GLU A 119 22.63 -4.74 -28.94
CA GLU A 119 23.11 -5.54 -27.79
C GLU A 119 22.88 -4.79 -26.48
N VAL A 120 23.15 -3.48 -26.45
CA VAL A 120 22.84 -2.62 -25.30
C VAL A 120 21.36 -2.66 -24.95
N LEU A 121 20.49 -2.46 -25.96
CA LEU A 121 19.04 -2.48 -25.75
C LEU A 121 18.55 -3.85 -25.28
N ALA A 122 19.07 -4.94 -25.84
CA ALA A 122 18.71 -6.28 -25.43
C ALA A 122 19.15 -6.56 -23.98
N TYR A 123 20.41 -6.27 -23.64
CA TYR A 123 20.94 -6.60 -22.32
C TYR A 123 20.40 -5.68 -21.21
N GLU A 124 20.57 -4.35 -21.36
CA GLU A 124 20.13 -3.40 -20.33
C GLU A 124 18.60 -3.30 -20.27
N GLY A 125 17.94 -3.36 -21.43
CA GLY A 125 16.48 -3.33 -21.50
C GLY A 125 15.84 -4.55 -20.85
N LEU A 126 16.37 -5.75 -21.12
CA LEU A 126 15.86 -6.99 -20.49
C LEU A 126 16.15 -7.00 -18.98
N LYS A 127 17.37 -6.67 -18.58
CA LYS A 127 17.76 -6.56 -17.18
C LYS A 127 16.83 -5.59 -16.43
N PHE A 128 16.66 -4.39 -16.97
CA PHE A 128 15.73 -3.41 -16.41
C PHE A 128 14.30 -3.92 -16.34
N ALA A 129 13.79 -4.55 -17.42
CA ALA A 129 12.43 -5.07 -17.47
C ALA A 129 12.16 -6.09 -16.36
N VAL A 130 13.11 -7.00 -16.12
CA VAL A 130 12.99 -8.00 -15.02
C VAL A 130 12.86 -7.30 -13.67
N PHE A 131 13.77 -6.38 -13.33
CA PHE A 131 13.71 -5.65 -12.05
C PHE A 131 12.48 -4.75 -11.93
N TYR A 132 12.09 -4.10 -13.04
CA TYR A 132 10.88 -3.28 -13.08
C TYR A 132 9.62 -4.08 -12.81
N LEU A 133 9.48 -5.28 -13.39
CA LEU A 133 8.33 -6.16 -13.16
C LEU A 133 8.33 -6.73 -11.74
N LEU A 134 9.49 -7.10 -11.19
CA LEU A 134 9.62 -7.52 -9.79
C LEU A 134 9.19 -6.39 -8.84
N PHE A 135 9.69 -5.18 -9.08
CA PHE A 135 9.30 -4.01 -8.28
C PHE A 135 7.80 -3.70 -8.41
N ALA A 136 7.25 -3.81 -9.62
CA ALA A 136 5.81 -3.66 -9.83
C ALA A 136 5.01 -4.70 -9.02
N GLY A 137 5.48 -5.94 -8.95
CA GLY A 137 4.89 -6.99 -8.10
C GLY A 137 4.88 -6.63 -6.62
N VAL A 138 6.00 -6.11 -6.10
CA VAL A 138 6.09 -5.63 -4.71
C VAL A 138 5.12 -4.49 -4.45
N VAL A 139 5.08 -3.50 -5.36
CA VAL A 139 4.14 -2.36 -5.24
C VAL A 139 2.69 -2.83 -5.27
N PHE A 140 2.35 -3.77 -6.16
CA PHE A 140 1.02 -4.37 -6.21
C PHE A 140 0.67 -5.05 -4.89
N ALA A 141 1.54 -5.91 -4.36
CA ALA A 141 1.32 -6.63 -3.12
C ALA A 141 1.09 -5.67 -1.94
N LEU A 142 1.94 -4.64 -1.79
CA LEU A 142 1.80 -3.65 -0.73
C LEU A 142 0.47 -2.88 -0.82
N ARG A 143 0.09 -2.45 -2.02
CA ARG A 143 -1.17 -1.70 -2.24
C ARG A 143 -2.39 -2.57 -2.05
N SER A 144 -2.36 -3.79 -2.56
CA SER A 144 -3.44 -4.77 -2.38
C SER A 144 -3.65 -5.07 -0.89
N HIS A 145 -2.57 -5.27 -0.14
CA HIS A 145 -2.64 -5.46 1.31
C HIS A 145 -3.22 -4.24 2.04
N GLN A 146 -2.80 -3.03 1.67
CA GLN A 146 -3.35 -1.79 2.25
C GLN A 146 -4.85 -1.61 1.94
N ALA A 147 -5.26 -1.90 0.71
CA ALA A 147 -6.66 -1.85 0.31
C ALA A 147 -7.52 -2.84 1.11
N MET A 148 -7.06 -4.09 1.23
CA MET A 148 -7.74 -5.11 2.04
C MET A 148 -7.83 -4.72 3.52
N ALA A 149 -6.77 -4.16 4.10
CA ALA A 149 -6.78 -3.69 5.50
C ALA A 149 -7.80 -2.55 5.69
N ALA A 150 -7.87 -1.61 4.74
CA ALA A 150 -8.85 -0.53 4.78
C ALA A 150 -10.30 -1.04 4.69
N GLU A 151 -10.56 -2.03 3.83
CA GLU A 151 -11.90 -2.66 3.73
C GLU A 151 -12.29 -3.42 5.00
N ARG A 152 -11.36 -4.15 5.62
CA ARG A 152 -11.61 -4.81 6.93
C ARG A 152 -12.01 -3.80 8.01
N LEU A 153 -11.26 -2.69 8.13
CA LEU A 153 -11.58 -1.64 9.08
C LEU A 153 -12.95 -0.98 8.81
N ARG A 154 -13.34 -0.85 7.55
CA ARG A 154 -14.68 -0.35 7.18
C ARG A 154 -15.78 -1.33 7.58
N ALA A 155 -15.57 -2.63 7.31
CA ALA A 155 -16.51 -3.68 7.70
C ALA A 155 -16.71 -3.72 9.21
N GLU A 156 -15.62 -3.73 10.00
CA GLU A 156 -15.68 -3.70 11.47
C GLU A 156 -16.44 -2.47 12.01
N ARG A 157 -16.22 -1.29 11.40
CA ARG A 157 -16.97 -0.08 11.78
C ARG A 157 -18.46 -0.19 11.50
N LEU A 158 -18.83 -0.75 10.35
CA LEU A 158 -20.22 -0.96 9.98
C LEU A 158 -20.91 -1.96 10.92
N GLU A 159 -20.22 -3.04 11.29
CA GLU A 159 -20.74 -4.01 12.26
C GLU A 159 -20.99 -3.37 13.64
N ARG A 160 -20.04 -2.56 14.15
CA ARG A 160 -20.20 -1.81 15.39
C ARG A 160 -21.39 -0.87 15.35
N LEU A 161 -21.50 -0.03 14.30
CA LEU A 161 -22.62 0.89 14.12
C LEU A 161 -23.96 0.16 14.02
N THR A 162 -24.00 -0.99 13.34
CA THR A 162 -25.19 -1.82 13.26
C THR A 162 -25.58 -2.39 14.63
N SER A 163 -24.63 -2.85 15.41
CA SER A 163 -24.85 -3.35 16.76
C SER A 163 -25.33 -2.26 17.72
N GLU A 164 -24.72 -1.08 17.67
CA GLU A 164 -25.12 0.10 18.45
C GLU A 164 -26.55 0.53 18.08
N ALA A 165 -26.88 0.58 16.78
CA ALA A 165 -28.22 0.90 16.32
C ALA A 165 -29.27 -0.11 16.80
N ARG A 166 -28.94 -1.42 16.77
CA ARG A 166 -29.83 -2.47 17.30
C ARG A 166 -30.06 -2.33 18.80
N LEU A 167 -28.99 -2.06 19.57
CA LEU A 167 -29.10 -1.81 21.03
C LEU A 167 -29.97 -0.59 21.32
N ALA A 168 -29.75 0.51 20.59
CA ALA A 168 -30.56 1.72 20.72
C ALA A 168 -32.05 1.44 20.39
N GLN A 169 -32.32 0.67 19.34
CA GLN A 169 -33.68 0.28 18.96
C GLN A 169 -34.35 -0.57 20.04
N LEU A 170 -33.64 -1.57 20.57
CA LEU A 170 -34.17 -2.40 21.68
C LEU A 170 -34.44 -1.55 22.93
N THR A 171 -33.54 -0.66 23.30
CA THR A 171 -33.69 0.24 24.43
C THR A 171 -34.91 1.18 24.23
N GLN A 172 -35.12 1.67 23.00
CA GLN A 172 -36.26 2.52 22.67
C GLN A 172 -37.61 1.74 22.72
N GLN A 173 -37.61 0.46 22.31
CA GLN A 173 -38.80 -0.40 22.37
C GLN A 173 -39.23 -0.72 23.82
N MET A 174 -38.30 -0.68 24.79
CA MET A 174 -38.57 -0.93 26.22
C MET A 174 -39.35 0.20 26.90
N GLN A 175 -39.78 1.23 26.18
CA GLN A 175 -40.54 2.39 26.68
C GLN A 175 -40.03 2.84 28.08
N PRO A 176 -38.93 3.63 28.14
CA PRO A 176 -38.31 3.97 29.47
C PRO A 176 -39.32 4.57 30.44
N HIS A 177 -40.30 5.30 29.92
CA HIS A 177 -41.36 5.89 30.72
C HIS A 177 -42.28 4.84 31.36
N PHE A 178 -42.59 3.76 30.64
CA PHE A 178 -43.40 2.67 31.16
C PHE A 178 -42.63 1.96 32.31
N LEU A 179 -41.36 1.66 32.11
CA LEU A 179 -40.53 1.01 33.12
C LEU A 179 -40.41 1.89 34.38
N HIS A 180 -40.18 3.18 34.22
CA HIS A 180 -40.10 4.13 35.32
C HIS A 180 -41.42 4.23 36.09
N ASN A 181 -42.52 4.30 35.41
CA ASN A 181 -43.85 4.33 36.01
C ASN A 181 -44.21 3.01 36.74
N ALA A 182 -43.88 1.87 36.14
CA ALA A 182 -44.08 0.57 36.76
C ALA A 182 -43.26 0.44 38.06
N LEU A 183 -41.98 0.83 38.04
CA LEU A 183 -41.13 0.83 39.22
C LEU A 183 -41.61 1.79 40.32
N ASN A 184 -42.07 3.00 39.94
CA ASN A 184 -42.64 3.93 40.93
C ASN A 184 -43.94 3.40 41.57
N THR A 185 -44.77 2.72 40.78
CA THR A 185 -45.99 2.09 41.28
C THR A 185 -45.64 0.97 42.27
N ILE A 186 -44.68 0.11 41.90
CA ILE A 186 -44.22 -0.97 42.80
C ILE A 186 -43.59 -0.39 44.08
N ALA A 187 -42.78 0.66 44.01
CA ALA A 187 -42.20 1.31 45.16
C ALA A 187 -43.27 1.88 46.12
N GLY A 188 -44.36 2.43 45.56
CA GLY A 188 -45.53 2.85 46.37
C GLY A 188 -46.27 1.71 47.06
N LEU A 189 -46.37 0.55 46.38
CA LEU A 189 -47.03 -0.63 46.95
C LEU A 189 -46.22 -1.33 48.06
N VAL A 190 -44.87 -1.26 48.04
CA VAL A 190 -43.98 -1.91 49.03
C VAL A 190 -44.38 -1.53 50.45
N HIS A 191 -44.86 -0.32 50.71
CA HIS A 191 -45.23 0.16 52.04
C HIS A 191 -46.71 0.06 52.35
N ALA A 192 -47.54 -0.11 51.31
CA ALA A 192 -49.00 -0.14 51.45
C ALA A 192 -49.57 -1.57 51.41
N ASP A 193 -49.04 -2.43 50.54
CA ASP A 193 -49.48 -3.82 50.31
C ASP A 193 -48.28 -4.61 49.70
N ALA A 194 -47.56 -5.32 50.55
CA ALA A 194 -46.38 -6.07 50.15
C ALA A 194 -46.68 -7.23 49.19
N ASP A 195 -47.83 -7.90 49.36
CA ASP A 195 -48.24 -9.02 48.47
C ASP A 195 -48.55 -8.54 47.06
N ALA A 196 -49.22 -7.38 46.96
CA ALA A 196 -49.49 -6.72 45.67
C ALA A 196 -48.19 -6.23 44.99
N ALA A 197 -47.22 -5.75 45.79
CA ALA A 197 -45.87 -5.34 45.25
C ALA A 197 -45.14 -6.53 44.64
N ASP A 198 -45.10 -7.67 45.30
CA ASP A 198 -44.45 -8.91 44.82
C ASP A 198 -45.13 -9.41 43.55
N ALA A 199 -46.47 -9.44 43.49
CA ALA A 199 -47.20 -9.82 42.27
C ALA A 199 -46.94 -8.91 41.12
N ALA A 200 -46.82 -7.59 41.34
CA ALA A 200 -46.48 -6.60 40.27
C ALA A 200 -45.03 -6.79 39.81
N LEU A 201 -44.08 -7.08 40.67
CA LEU A 201 -42.68 -7.33 40.34
C LEU A 201 -42.50 -8.60 39.50
N LEU A 202 -43.21 -9.69 39.82
CA LEU A 202 -43.25 -10.92 39.01
C LEU A 202 -43.83 -10.67 37.62
N ARG A 203 -44.90 -9.90 37.48
CA ARG A 203 -45.48 -9.54 36.18
C ARG A 203 -44.53 -8.69 35.34
N LEU A 204 -43.85 -7.71 35.97
CA LEU A 204 -42.86 -6.88 35.29
C LEU A 204 -41.69 -7.72 34.80
N SER A 205 -41.19 -8.64 35.64
CA SER A 205 -40.08 -9.54 35.26
C SER A 205 -40.43 -10.46 34.09
N THR A 206 -41.67 -10.95 34.05
CA THR A 206 -42.20 -11.79 32.96
C THR A 206 -42.27 -10.99 31.64
N LEU A 207 -42.75 -9.75 31.70
CA LEU A 207 -42.81 -8.84 30.54
C LEU A 207 -41.41 -8.51 30.00
N LEU A 208 -40.45 -8.22 30.87
CA LEU A 208 -39.05 -7.94 30.49
C LEU A 208 -38.35 -9.16 29.92
N ARG A 209 -38.73 -10.36 30.24
CA ARG A 209 -38.18 -11.60 29.66
C ARG A 209 -38.76 -11.93 28.33
N ALA A 210 -39.97 -11.45 27.99
CA ALA A 210 -40.69 -11.69 26.75
C ALA A 210 -40.39 -10.62 25.67
N ALA A 211 -39.78 -9.47 26.04
CA ALA A 211 -39.36 -8.39 25.15
C ALA A 211 -37.94 -8.58 24.66
#